data_9c27995de20e27edd1268362dfd693e9
#
_entry.id   9c27995de20e27edd1268362dfd693e9
#
_cell.length_a   1.000
_cell.length_b   1.000
_cell.length_c   1.000
_cell.angle_alpha   90.00
_cell.angle_beta   90.00
_cell.angle_gamma   90.00
#
_symmetry.space_group_name_H-M   'P 1'
#
loop_
_entity.id
_entity.type
_entity.pdbx_description
1 polymer ?
#
loop_
_entity_poly.entity_id
_entity_poly.type
_entity_poly.pdbx_seq_one_letter_code
_entity_poly.pdbx_strand_id
1 'polypeptide(L)'
;TRFWNASGISISGGLSGFKVRSESLLTLAAGGIAFATSDSRGDSPPTDPSKPFRLYDDYDAAQAGLRVKLKMNDVSGIDPGRTPVMFNGVQVGLVKSIDMDKDYSSATADLAMDPRVEDMLLEGTEFWTVKPSISLAGITGLEALVKGNYIDVRFAKSGAPSREFTIRPKAPPLNTDAPGLHLVLTSDKLGSIDIGAP
;
A
#
# COMPACT_ATOMS: atom_id res chain seq x y z
N THR A 1 8.85 -18.23 9.64
CA THR A 1 7.67 -18.72 10.39
C THR A 1 7.09 -17.59 11.23
N ARG A 2 5.77 -17.42 11.20
CA ARG A 2 5.03 -16.43 11.99
C ARG A 2 4.00 -17.12 12.86
N PHE A 3 3.83 -16.63 14.08
CA PHE A 3 2.92 -17.18 15.07
C PHE A 3 1.81 -16.15 15.38
N TRP A 4 0.57 -16.59 15.48
CA TRP A 4 -0.55 -15.72 15.85
C TRP A 4 -1.52 -16.40 16.82
N ASN A 5 -2.28 -15.56 17.51
CA ASN A 5 -3.35 -16.02 18.36
C ASN A 5 -4.51 -16.54 17.49
N ALA A 6 -4.90 -17.78 17.67
CA ALA A 6 -5.96 -18.46 16.93
C ALA A 6 -7.28 -18.54 17.73
N SER A 7 -7.42 -17.79 18.82
CA SER A 7 -8.59 -17.82 19.72
C SER A 7 -9.71 -16.86 19.32
N GLY A 8 -9.86 -16.51 18.03
CA GLY A 8 -10.83 -15.52 17.58
C GLY A 8 -11.54 -15.88 16.29
N ILE A 9 -12.61 -15.13 16.00
CA ILE A 9 -13.24 -15.08 14.68
C ILE A 9 -12.68 -13.84 13.99
N SER A 10 -11.91 -14.03 12.93
CA SER A 10 -11.41 -12.92 12.11
C SER A 10 -12.39 -12.65 10.97
N ILE A 11 -12.92 -11.43 10.92
CA ILE A 11 -13.75 -10.97 9.81
C ILE A 11 -12.92 -9.93 9.05
N SER A 12 -12.47 -10.27 7.86
CA SER A 12 -11.83 -9.32 6.96
C SER A 12 -12.76 -9.04 5.79
N GLY A 13 -12.98 -7.76 5.50
CA GLY A 13 -13.86 -7.31 4.41
C GLY A 13 -13.12 -6.37 3.46
N GLY A 14 -13.45 -6.45 2.17
CA GLY A 14 -12.98 -5.56 1.12
C GLY A 14 -14.03 -5.43 0.02
N LEU A 15 -13.75 -4.62 -0.99
CA LEU A 15 -14.64 -4.44 -2.16
C LEU A 15 -14.94 -5.75 -2.91
N SER A 16 -14.12 -6.79 -2.70
CA SER A 16 -14.28 -8.14 -3.25
C SER A 16 -15.12 -9.09 -2.35
N GLY A 17 -15.71 -8.57 -1.25
CA GLY A 17 -16.54 -9.36 -0.34
C GLY A 17 -15.98 -9.48 1.07
N PHE A 18 -16.76 -10.15 1.92
CA PHE A 18 -16.37 -10.48 3.29
C PHE A 18 -15.73 -11.86 3.34
N LYS A 19 -14.57 -11.95 3.96
CA LYS A 19 -13.91 -13.21 4.25
C LYS A 19 -14.05 -13.46 5.75
N VAL A 20 -14.87 -14.43 6.11
CA VAL A 20 -14.98 -14.90 7.50
C VAL A 20 -14.04 -16.08 7.64
N ARG A 21 -13.07 -15.96 8.52
CA ARG A 21 -12.26 -17.09 8.98
C ARG A 21 -12.72 -17.44 10.39
N SER A 22 -13.22 -18.63 10.57
CA SER A 22 -13.38 -19.22 11.88
C SER A 22 -12.32 -20.30 12.05
N GLU A 23 -11.57 -20.21 13.11
CA GLU A 23 -10.76 -21.29 13.61
C GLU A 23 -11.67 -22.39 14.19
N SER A 24 -11.09 -23.51 14.57
CA SER A 24 -11.85 -24.61 15.17
C SER A 24 -12.60 -24.12 16.43
N LEU A 25 -13.84 -24.62 16.66
CA LEU A 25 -14.61 -24.32 17.87
C LEU A 25 -13.85 -24.64 19.16
N LEU A 26 -12.95 -25.61 19.11
CA LEU A 26 -12.09 -25.95 20.23
C LEU A 26 -11.07 -24.83 20.51
N THR A 27 -10.48 -24.24 19.48
CA THR A 27 -9.52 -23.13 19.66
C THR A 27 -10.21 -21.84 20.08
N LEU A 28 -11.49 -21.66 19.73
CA LEU A 28 -12.30 -20.55 20.25
C LEU A 28 -12.54 -20.66 21.75
N ALA A 29 -12.73 -21.88 22.28
CA ALA A 29 -13.02 -22.12 23.67
C ALA A 29 -11.76 -22.24 24.56
N ALA A 30 -10.73 -22.90 24.06
CA ALA A 30 -9.51 -23.21 24.82
C ALA A 30 -8.35 -22.23 24.56
N GLY A 31 -8.48 -21.37 23.55
CA GLY A 31 -7.36 -20.60 23.01
C GLY A 31 -6.43 -21.46 22.16
N GLY A 32 -5.59 -20.83 21.38
CA GLY A 32 -4.61 -21.54 20.56
C GLY A 32 -3.60 -20.59 19.93
N ILE A 33 -2.44 -21.13 19.59
CA ILE A 33 -1.43 -20.46 18.79
C ILE A 33 -1.32 -21.22 17.47
N ALA A 34 -1.55 -20.53 16.38
CA ALA A 34 -1.31 -21.05 15.04
C ALA A 34 -0.02 -20.48 14.46
N PHE A 35 0.55 -21.18 13.52
CA PHE A 35 1.74 -20.73 12.81
C PHE A 35 1.68 -21.09 11.33
N ALA A 36 2.35 -20.30 10.50
CA ALA A 36 2.62 -20.61 9.11
C ALA A 36 4.02 -20.18 8.72
N THR A 37 4.61 -20.92 7.81
CA THR A 37 5.86 -20.58 7.16
C THR A 37 5.52 -20.16 5.73
N SER A 38 6.00 -19.00 5.30
CA SER A 38 5.80 -18.54 3.93
C SER A 38 6.70 -19.33 2.98
N ASP A 39 6.12 -19.89 1.91
CA ASP A 39 6.85 -20.62 0.88
C ASP A 39 7.70 -19.75 -0.04
N SER A 40 7.65 -18.44 0.16
CA SER A 40 8.21 -17.46 -0.81
C SER A 40 9.73 -17.32 -0.80
N ARG A 41 10.45 -18.05 0.10
CA ARG A 41 11.94 -18.05 0.11
C ARG A 41 12.45 -19.43 0.54
N GLY A 42 12.72 -20.26 -0.45
CA GLY A 42 13.26 -21.60 -0.25
C GLY A 42 14.62 -21.68 0.47
N ASP A 43 15.32 -20.55 0.66
CA ASP A 43 16.68 -20.50 1.21
C ASP A 43 16.83 -19.53 2.40
N SER A 44 15.76 -19.32 3.19
CA SER A 44 15.93 -18.56 4.43
C SER A 44 16.79 -19.35 5.41
N PRO A 45 17.86 -18.77 5.99
CA PRO A 45 18.67 -19.44 6.98
C PRO A 45 17.81 -19.87 8.19
N PRO A 46 18.14 -20.99 8.85
CA PRO A 46 17.44 -21.40 10.05
C PRO A 46 17.39 -20.26 11.07
N THR A 47 16.23 -20.03 11.64
CA THR A 47 16.08 -19.02 12.69
C THR A 47 16.80 -19.49 13.95
N ASP A 48 17.54 -18.57 14.57
CA ASP A 48 18.18 -18.82 15.85
C ASP A 48 17.12 -19.11 16.93
N PRO A 49 17.07 -20.33 17.49
CA PRO A 49 16.05 -20.71 18.46
C PRO A 49 16.17 -19.95 19.80
N SER A 50 17.29 -19.27 20.05
CA SER A 50 17.46 -18.44 21.25
C SER A 50 16.75 -17.09 21.16
N LYS A 51 16.30 -16.69 19.97
CA LYS A 51 15.57 -15.42 19.79
C LYS A 51 14.07 -15.67 19.95
N PRO A 52 13.37 -14.85 20.76
CA PRO A 52 11.93 -14.97 20.93
C PRO A 52 11.20 -14.69 19.62
N PHE A 53 10.24 -15.54 19.28
CA PHE A 53 9.33 -15.30 18.17
C PHE A 53 8.24 -14.32 18.59
N ARG A 54 7.89 -13.40 17.70
CA ARG A 54 6.76 -12.49 17.91
C ARG A 54 5.45 -13.26 17.75
N LEU A 55 4.58 -13.18 18.76
CA LEU A 55 3.20 -13.61 18.67
C LEU A 55 2.36 -12.40 18.18
N TYR A 56 1.63 -12.59 17.10
CA TYR A 56 0.71 -11.62 16.54
C TYR A 56 -0.70 -11.82 17.11
N ASP A 57 -1.48 -10.74 17.15
CA ASP A 57 -2.83 -10.77 17.74
C ASP A 57 -3.80 -11.66 16.97
N ASP A 58 -3.64 -11.73 15.64
CA ASP A 58 -4.45 -12.57 14.75
C ASP A 58 -3.68 -12.94 13.47
N TYR A 59 -4.32 -13.75 12.62
CA TYR A 59 -3.77 -14.16 11.34
C TYR A 59 -3.46 -12.98 10.41
N ASP A 60 -4.34 -12.00 10.34
CA ASP A 60 -4.16 -10.84 9.47
C ASP A 60 -2.99 -9.97 9.93
N ALA A 61 -2.81 -9.83 11.23
CA ALA A 61 -1.62 -9.18 11.81
C ALA A 61 -0.34 -9.98 11.53
N ALA A 62 -0.41 -11.30 11.58
CA ALA A 62 0.71 -12.19 11.22
C ALA A 62 1.02 -12.16 9.72
N GLN A 63 0.00 -12.04 8.89
CA GLN A 63 0.10 -11.84 7.44
C GLN A 63 0.38 -10.37 7.08
N ALA A 64 0.35 -9.47 8.07
CA ALA A 64 0.66 -8.07 7.84
C ALA A 64 2.00 -8.00 7.11
N GLY A 65 1.89 -7.70 5.84
CA GLY A 65 3.00 -7.65 4.91
C GLY A 65 4.06 -6.65 5.37
N LEU A 66 4.96 -6.44 4.53
CA LEU A 66 5.98 -5.42 4.62
C LEU A 66 5.39 -4.08 5.08
N ARG A 67 5.79 -3.59 6.26
CA ARG A 67 5.31 -2.31 6.79
C ARG A 67 6.06 -1.16 6.14
N VAL A 68 5.30 -0.20 5.64
CA VAL A 68 5.80 1.04 5.04
C VAL A 68 5.04 2.21 5.65
N LYS A 69 5.76 3.24 6.04
CA LYS A 69 5.19 4.51 6.53
C LYS A 69 5.13 5.52 5.40
N LEU A 70 3.97 6.11 5.22
CA LEU A 70 3.73 7.10 4.19
C LEU A 70 3.26 8.41 4.83
N LYS A 71 4.10 9.43 4.82
CA LYS A 71 3.75 10.76 5.32
C LYS A 71 2.85 11.47 4.30
N MET A 72 1.75 12.06 4.79
CA MET A 72 0.69 12.65 3.99
C MET A 72 0.24 13.98 4.58
N ASN A 73 -0.01 14.98 3.74
CA ASN A 73 -0.61 16.26 4.18
C ASN A 73 -2.13 16.29 3.96
N ASP A 74 -2.66 15.41 3.10
CA ASP A 74 -4.08 15.27 2.83
C ASP A 74 -4.46 13.77 2.86
N VAL A 75 -5.30 13.41 3.80
CA VAL A 75 -5.82 12.05 3.98
C VAL A 75 -7.26 11.89 3.52
N SER A 76 -7.82 12.92 2.88
CA SER A 76 -9.22 12.88 2.44
C SER A 76 -9.45 11.76 1.41
N GLY A 77 -10.43 10.93 1.71
CA GLY A 77 -10.78 9.76 0.89
C GLY A 77 -9.80 8.59 0.99
N ILE A 78 -8.94 8.59 2.00
CA ILE A 78 -8.10 7.44 2.35
C ILE A 78 -8.70 6.76 3.58
N ASP A 79 -9.21 5.57 3.41
CA ASP A 79 -9.89 4.79 4.44
C ASP A 79 -9.00 3.62 4.90
N PRO A 80 -8.61 3.57 6.19
CA PRO A 80 -7.92 2.42 6.74
C PRO A 80 -8.70 1.11 6.54
N GLY A 81 -8.00 0.06 6.15
CA GLY A 81 -8.58 -1.25 5.85
C GLY A 81 -9.28 -1.34 4.48
N ARG A 82 -9.43 -0.24 3.73
CA ARG A 82 -10.17 -0.21 2.46
C ARG A 82 -9.36 0.35 1.29
N THR A 83 -8.55 1.39 1.52
CA THR A 83 -7.78 2.03 0.45
C THR A 83 -6.61 1.13 0.01
N PRO A 84 -6.62 0.60 -1.23
CA PRO A 84 -5.54 -0.23 -1.73
C PRO A 84 -4.34 0.62 -2.18
N VAL A 85 -3.16 -0.01 -2.16
CA VAL A 85 -1.97 0.47 -2.86
C VAL A 85 -1.83 -0.33 -4.14
N MET A 86 -1.75 0.36 -5.27
CA MET A 86 -1.75 -0.23 -6.60
C MET A 86 -0.40 -0.03 -7.29
N PHE A 87 -0.02 -0.98 -8.11
CA PHE A 87 1.11 -0.88 -9.04
C PHE A 87 0.68 -1.46 -10.39
N ASN A 88 0.68 -0.63 -11.43
CA ASN A 88 0.23 -1.04 -12.77
C ASN A 88 -1.13 -1.76 -12.77
N GLY A 89 -2.09 -1.28 -11.98
CA GLY A 89 -3.41 -1.88 -11.88
C GLY A 89 -3.53 -3.12 -10.99
N VAL A 90 -2.41 -3.60 -10.40
CA VAL A 90 -2.38 -4.73 -9.47
C VAL A 90 -2.28 -4.23 -8.04
N GLN A 91 -3.08 -4.77 -7.13
CA GLN A 91 -2.98 -4.44 -5.72
C GLN A 91 -1.71 -5.05 -5.11
N VAL A 92 -0.84 -4.17 -4.59
CA VAL A 92 0.42 -4.52 -3.93
C VAL A 92 0.46 -4.13 -2.46
N GLY A 93 -0.61 -3.57 -1.94
CA GLY A 93 -0.69 -3.19 -0.53
C GLY A 93 -2.07 -2.69 -0.13
N LEU A 94 -2.18 -2.32 1.16
CA LEU A 94 -3.39 -1.77 1.76
C LEU A 94 -3.01 -0.79 2.86
N VAL A 95 -3.73 0.32 2.97
CA VAL A 95 -3.63 1.23 4.12
C VAL A 95 -4.21 0.52 5.35
N LYS A 96 -3.44 0.41 6.43
CA LYS A 96 -3.86 -0.27 7.68
C LYS A 96 -4.33 0.70 8.74
N SER A 97 -3.60 1.78 8.96
CA SER A 97 -3.94 2.84 9.90
C SER A 97 -3.48 4.19 9.39
N ILE A 98 -4.04 5.24 9.97
CA ILE A 98 -3.62 6.61 9.75
C ILE A 98 -3.52 7.25 11.12
N ASP A 99 -2.35 7.75 11.45
CA ASP A 99 -2.06 8.46 12.68
C ASP A 99 -1.79 9.92 12.37
N MET A 100 -2.53 10.83 13.02
CA MET A 100 -2.31 12.26 12.89
C MET A 100 -1.04 12.67 13.65
N ASP A 101 -0.24 13.52 13.04
CA ASP A 101 0.91 14.10 13.72
C ASP A 101 0.44 15.04 14.86
N LYS A 102 1.29 15.26 15.85
CA LYS A 102 0.93 16.03 17.07
C LYS A 102 0.50 17.47 16.78
N ASP A 103 0.97 18.04 15.69
CA ASP A 103 0.65 19.39 15.26
C ASP A 103 -0.58 19.46 14.33
N TYR A 104 -1.19 18.31 14.03
CA TYR A 104 -2.33 18.17 13.11
C TYR A 104 -2.08 18.71 11.69
N SER A 105 -0.82 18.97 11.32
CA SER A 105 -0.46 19.49 9.99
C SER A 105 -0.25 18.38 8.96
N SER A 106 0.06 17.20 9.41
CA SER A 106 0.28 16.01 8.59
C SER A 106 -0.20 14.74 9.29
N ALA A 107 -0.25 13.66 8.55
CA ALA A 107 -0.56 12.34 9.04
C ALA A 107 0.43 11.31 8.50
N THR A 108 0.60 10.23 9.21
CA THR A 108 1.40 9.09 8.79
C THR A 108 0.48 7.90 8.59
N ALA A 109 0.39 7.40 7.36
CA ALA A 109 -0.31 6.18 7.05
C ALA A 109 0.64 4.97 7.16
N ASP A 110 0.20 3.94 7.88
CA ASP A 110 0.86 2.63 7.87
C ASP A 110 0.29 1.78 6.75
N LEU A 111 1.13 1.40 5.81
CA LEU A 111 0.81 0.53 4.70
C LEU A 111 1.28 -0.90 5.00
N ALA A 112 0.43 -1.87 4.73
CA ALA A 112 0.85 -3.27 4.61
C ALA A 112 1.07 -3.58 3.14
N MET A 113 2.31 -3.73 2.75
CA MET A 113 2.71 -4.05 1.37
C MET A 113 2.91 -5.55 1.21
N ASP A 114 2.71 -6.04 -0.01
CA ASP A 114 3.05 -7.42 -0.37
C ASP A 114 4.55 -7.64 -0.17
N PRO A 115 4.99 -8.71 0.52
CA PRO A 115 6.40 -9.01 0.69
C PRO A 115 7.18 -9.14 -0.61
N ARG A 116 6.53 -9.48 -1.72
CA ARG A 116 7.17 -9.62 -3.04
C ARG A 116 7.73 -8.31 -3.59
N VAL A 117 7.23 -7.16 -3.12
CA VAL A 117 7.75 -5.84 -3.52
C VAL A 117 8.84 -5.31 -2.59
N GLU A 118 9.31 -6.11 -1.62
CA GLU A 118 10.29 -5.68 -0.62
C GLU A 118 11.55 -5.10 -1.24
N ASP A 119 12.13 -5.79 -2.21
CA ASP A 119 13.37 -5.40 -2.87
C ASP A 119 13.18 -4.19 -3.82
N MET A 120 11.94 -3.84 -4.13
CA MET A 120 11.57 -2.70 -4.97
C MET A 120 11.36 -1.40 -4.16
N LEU A 121 11.25 -1.50 -2.83
CA LEU A 121 11.05 -0.35 -1.94
C LEU A 121 12.39 0.35 -1.66
N LEU A 122 12.81 1.15 -2.61
CA LEU A 122 14.06 1.91 -2.58
C LEU A 122 13.78 3.41 -2.38
N GLU A 123 14.77 4.14 -1.91
CA GLU A 123 14.76 5.60 -1.92
C GLU A 123 14.43 6.10 -3.33
N GLY A 124 13.56 7.09 -3.43
CA GLY A 124 13.05 7.56 -4.73
C GLY A 124 11.81 6.83 -5.24
N THR A 125 11.32 5.77 -4.55
CA THR A 125 9.98 5.25 -4.81
C THR A 125 8.94 6.32 -4.51
N GLU A 126 7.99 6.52 -5.43
CA GLU A 126 7.02 7.59 -5.38
C GLU A 126 5.62 7.03 -5.19
N PHE A 127 4.89 7.62 -4.25
CA PHE A 127 3.50 7.31 -3.97
C PHE A 127 2.65 8.54 -4.25
N TRP A 128 1.47 8.38 -4.83
CA TRP A 128 0.49 9.45 -5.02
C TRP A 128 -0.93 8.94 -4.88
N THR A 129 -1.84 9.83 -4.52
CA THR A 129 -3.26 9.49 -4.42
C THR A 129 -3.93 9.65 -5.79
N VAL A 130 -4.70 8.64 -6.19
CA VAL A 130 -5.57 8.70 -7.36
C VAL A 130 -7.01 8.84 -6.87
N LYS A 131 -7.61 9.99 -7.20
CA LYS A 131 -9.01 10.33 -6.91
C LYS A 131 -9.73 10.57 -8.24
N PRO A 132 -11.02 10.19 -8.35
CA PRO A 132 -11.79 10.59 -9.52
C PRO A 132 -11.86 12.10 -9.59
N SER A 133 -11.61 12.67 -10.74
CA SER A 133 -11.67 14.10 -10.97
C SER A 133 -12.47 14.37 -12.25
N ILE A 134 -13.44 15.28 -12.14
CA ILE A 134 -14.24 15.75 -13.27
C ILE A 134 -13.88 17.21 -13.48
N SER A 135 -13.40 17.53 -14.66
CA SER A 135 -13.09 18.90 -15.07
C SER A 135 -13.71 19.21 -16.43
N LEU A 136 -13.68 20.48 -16.82
CA LEU A 136 -14.12 20.88 -18.17
C LEU A 136 -13.24 20.28 -19.29
N ALA A 137 -12.02 19.86 -18.95
CA ALA A 137 -11.10 19.16 -19.86
C ALA A 137 -11.38 17.66 -19.98
N GLY A 138 -12.31 17.12 -19.20
CA GLY A 138 -12.65 15.70 -19.22
C GLY A 138 -12.71 15.05 -17.84
N ILE A 139 -12.88 13.73 -17.81
CA ILE A 139 -12.90 12.92 -16.59
C ILE A 139 -11.56 12.21 -16.50
N THR A 140 -10.85 12.42 -15.38
CA THR A 140 -9.63 11.69 -15.06
C THR A 140 -9.86 10.75 -13.87
N GLY A 141 -9.06 9.71 -13.76
CA GLY A 141 -9.20 8.74 -12.67
C GLY A 141 -10.48 7.90 -12.77
N LEU A 142 -10.95 7.59 -13.97
CA LEU A 142 -12.16 6.74 -14.20
C LEU A 142 -12.11 5.43 -13.42
N GLU A 143 -10.93 4.85 -13.23
CA GLU A 143 -10.75 3.64 -12.45
C GLU A 143 -11.14 3.84 -10.97
N ALA A 144 -10.92 5.04 -10.44
CA ALA A 144 -11.30 5.38 -9.06
C ALA A 144 -12.82 5.57 -8.90
N LEU A 145 -13.58 5.81 -9.96
CA LEU A 145 -15.06 5.80 -9.89
C LEU A 145 -15.61 4.40 -9.58
N VAL A 146 -14.91 3.37 -10.06
CA VAL A 146 -15.34 1.97 -9.87
C VAL A 146 -14.69 1.35 -8.66
N LYS A 147 -13.40 1.64 -8.43
CA LYS A 147 -12.57 1.02 -7.38
C LYS A 147 -12.51 1.83 -6.09
N GLY A 148 -12.99 3.09 -6.09
CA GLY A 148 -12.77 4.06 -5.03
C GLY A 148 -11.38 4.71 -5.13
N ASN A 149 -11.07 5.62 -4.19
CA ASN A 149 -9.74 6.22 -4.11
C ASN A 149 -8.69 5.17 -3.82
N TYR A 150 -7.51 5.30 -4.41
CA TYR A 150 -6.38 4.41 -4.15
C TYR A 150 -5.07 5.18 -4.15
N ILE A 151 -4.05 4.57 -3.58
CA ILE A 151 -2.67 5.06 -3.65
C ILE A 151 -2.00 4.28 -4.77
N ASP A 152 -1.40 4.98 -5.72
CA ASP A 152 -0.59 4.36 -6.75
C ASP A 152 0.89 4.49 -6.40
N VAL A 153 1.72 3.59 -6.90
CA VAL A 153 3.15 3.55 -6.62
C VAL A 153 3.97 3.37 -7.88
N ARG A 154 5.06 4.12 -7.97
CA ARG A 154 6.12 3.93 -8.96
C ARG A 154 7.41 3.59 -8.23
N PHE A 155 7.89 2.37 -8.39
CA PHE A 155 9.12 1.93 -7.76
C PHE A 155 10.34 2.56 -8.42
N ALA A 156 11.31 2.95 -7.59
CA ALA A 156 12.60 3.41 -8.06
C ALA A 156 13.42 2.25 -8.67
N LYS A 157 14.24 2.56 -9.66
CA LYS A 157 15.14 1.57 -10.30
C LYS A 157 16.43 1.33 -9.50
N SER A 158 16.80 2.28 -8.62
CA SER A 158 18.03 2.25 -7.82
C SER A 158 17.85 3.11 -6.57
N GLY A 159 18.65 2.88 -5.56
CA GLY A 159 18.63 3.59 -4.28
C GLY A 159 18.87 2.63 -3.12
N ALA A 160 19.01 3.17 -1.91
CA ALA A 160 19.06 2.36 -0.70
C ALA A 160 17.64 1.85 -0.33
N PRO A 161 17.51 0.69 0.31
CA PRO A 161 16.22 0.23 0.83
C PRO A 161 15.60 1.24 1.79
N SER A 162 14.31 1.53 1.60
CA SER A 162 13.56 2.47 2.46
C SER A 162 12.20 1.90 2.85
N ARG A 163 11.71 2.34 4.00
CA ARG A 163 10.38 2.00 4.53
C ARG A 163 9.55 3.23 4.87
N GLU A 164 10.13 4.41 4.68
CA GLU A 164 9.49 5.68 4.95
C GLU A 164 9.50 6.54 3.69
N PHE A 165 8.32 7.01 3.31
CA PHE A 165 8.12 7.80 2.11
C PHE A 165 7.18 8.97 2.38
N THR A 166 7.18 9.94 1.48
CA THR A 166 6.22 11.04 1.50
C THR A 166 5.35 10.97 0.26
N ILE A 167 4.04 11.10 0.44
CA ILE A 167 3.11 11.08 -0.68
C ILE A 167 3.26 12.33 -1.55
N ARG A 168 3.14 12.15 -2.85
CA ARG A 168 3.07 13.27 -3.79
C ARG A 168 1.61 13.72 -3.97
N PRO A 169 1.35 15.01 -4.14
CA PRO A 169 0.00 15.51 -4.34
C PRO A 169 -0.59 15.11 -5.70
N LYS A 170 0.26 14.84 -6.69
CA LYS A 170 -0.13 14.44 -8.05
C LYS A 170 0.77 13.31 -8.56
N ALA A 171 0.27 12.58 -9.56
CA ALA A 171 1.09 11.61 -10.28
C ALA A 171 2.38 12.26 -10.79
N PRO A 172 3.52 11.56 -10.69
CA PRO A 172 4.75 12.05 -11.27
C PRO A 172 4.61 12.16 -12.80
N PRO A 173 5.28 13.11 -13.45
CA PRO A 173 5.25 13.23 -14.89
C PRO A 173 5.70 11.92 -15.54
N LEU A 174 5.27 11.69 -16.77
CA LEU A 174 5.67 10.52 -17.55
C LEU A 174 7.19 10.41 -17.57
N ASN A 175 7.67 9.18 -17.41
CA ASN A 175 9.10 8.92 -17.47
C ASN A 175 9.59 9.18 -18.88
N THR A 176 10.55 10.10 -19.06
CA THR A 176 11.18 10.40 -20.34
C THR A 176 11.94 9.20 -20.92
N ASP A 177 12.27 8.20 -20.10
CA ASP A 177 12.92 6.95 -20.53
C ASP A 177 11.91 5.91 -21.07
N ALA A 178 10.61 6.17 -21.04
CA ALA A 178 9.62 5.27 -21.61
C ALA A 178 9.80 5.20 -23.13
N PRO A 179 9.69 4.01 -23.76
CA PRO A 179 9.78 3.91 -25.21
C PRO A 179 8.65 4.71 -25.88
N GLY A 180 9.00 5.50 -26.87
CA GLY A 180 8.06 6.36 -27.59
C GLY A 180 8.70 7.66 -28.08
N LEU A 181 7.93 8.45 -28.83
CA LEU A 181 8.35 9.77 -29.26
C LEU A 181 8.06 10.79 -28.13
N HIS A 182 9.09 11.35 -27.54
CA HIS A 182 8.99 12.41 -26.55
C HIS A 182 9.21 13.76 -27.20
N LEU A 183 8.19 14.63 -27.14
CA LEU A 183 8.26 15.97 -27.68
C LEU A 183 8.27 16.99 -26.54
N VAL A 184 9.17 17.95 -26.60
CA VAL A 184 9.18 19.12 -25.74
C VAL A 184 8.60 20.29 -26.53
N LEU A 185 7.46 20.79 -26.11
CA LEU A 185 6.84 21.98 -26.69
C LEU A 185 7.16 23.16 -25.79
N THR A 186 7.69 24.21 -26.38
CA THR A 186 7.98 25.48 -25.69
C THR A 186 7.01 26.54 -26.18
N SER A 187 6.38 27.26 -25.27
CA SER A 187 5.48 28.38 -25.59
C SER A 187 5.58 29.45 -24.52
N ASP A 188 5.50 30.67 -24.92
CA ASP A 188 5.46 31.84 -24.02
C ASP A 188 4.14 31.95 -23.26
N LYS A 189 3.07 31.32 -23.76
CA LYS A 189 1.75 31.25 -23.13
C LYS A 189 1.16 29.86 -23.33
N LEU A 190 0.95 29.14 -22.23
CA LEU A 190 0.37 27.79 -22.26
C LEU A 190 -1.16 27.82 -22.45
N GLY A 191 -1.82 28.97 -22.29
CA GLY A 191 -3.27 29.09 -22.43
C GLY A 191 -3.99 28.20 -21.39
N SER A 192 -4.79 27.27 -21.88
CA SER A 192 -5.53 26.29 -21.05
C SER A 192 -4.79 24.97 -20.89
N ILE A 193 -3.54 24.88 -21.35
CA ILE A 193 -2.73 23.65 -21.20
C ILE A 193 -2.14 23.60 -19.80
N ASP A 194 -2.46 22.55 -19.05
CA ASP A 194 -1.91 22.29 -17.73
C ASP A 194 -1.26 20.90 -17.71
N ILE A 195 -0.50 20.59 -16.64
CA ILE A 195 0.12 19.27 -16.44
C ILE A 195 -0.99 18.21 -16.42
N GLY A 196 -0.90 17.27 -17.35
CA GLY A 196 -1.90 16.20 -17.50
C GLY A 196 -3.04 16.54 -18.47
N ALA A 197 -2.95 17.62 -19.24
CA ALA A 197 -3.85 17.84 -20.36
C ALA A 197 -3.68 16.70 -21.39
N PRO A 198 -4.80 16.18 -21.97
CA PRO A 198 -4.78 15.08 -22.94
C PRO A 198 -4.10 15.47 -24.25
#